data_608dfb6643917e85944582b97301497f
#
_entry.id   608dfb6643917e85944582b97301497f
#
_cell.length_a   1.000
_cell.length_b   1.000
_cell.length_c   1.000
_cell.angle_alpha   90.00
_cell.angle_beta   90.00
_cell.angle_gamma   90.00
#
_symmetry.space_group_name_H-M   'P 1'
#
loop_
_entity.id
_entity.type
_entity.pdbx_description
1 polymer ?
#
loop_
_entity_poly.entity_id
_entity_poly.type
_entity_poly.pdbx_seq_one_letter_code
_entity_poly.pdbx_strand_id
1 'polypeptide(L)'
;WEREIVEVVTVMQNKIQNLVSEKGISIECCPTSNLKIGYIDKYENHPLIKKFYPIDAKPNSPFIRCSINTDDRGVFYTSLYEEYSLIALALKKKRDDKTNERLYNDETIINYISKIRNNALLMAF
;
A
#
# COMPACT_ATOMS: atom_id res chain seq x y z
N TRP A 1 -2.71 29.45 1.72
CA TRP A 1 -3.16 29.02 0.38
C TRP A 1 -2.77 27.55 0.11
N GLU A 2 -1.50 27.23 0.18
CA GLU A 2 -1.04 25.84 -0.04
C GLU A 2 -1.60 24.87 1.01
N ARG A 3 -1.66 25.24 2.28
CA ARG A 3 -2.24 24.41 3.35
C ARG A 3 -3.72 24.13 3.12
N GLU A 4 -4.48 25.14 2.75
CA GLU A 4 -5.92 25.00 2.47
C GLU A 4 -6.18 24.08 1.28
N ILE A 5 -5.37 24.18 0.22
CA ILE A 5 -5.45 23.28 -0.93
C ILE A 5 -5.15 21.83 -0.51
N VAL A 6 -4.09 21.60 0.29
CA VAL A 6 -3.74 20.27 0.79
C VAL A 6 -4.86 19.67 1.64
N GLU A 7 -5.49 20.47 2.50
CA GLU A 7 -6.63 20.02 3.31
C GLU A 7 -7.82 19.62 2.45
N VAL A 8 -8.20 20.46 1.48
CA VAL A 8 -9.30 20.16 0.55
C VAL A 8 -9.01 18.89 -0.24
N VAL A 9 -7.81 18.76 -0.81
CA VAL A 9 -7.39 17.56 -1.56
C VAL A 9 -7.43 16.32 -0.67
N THR A 10 -6.96 16.42 0.58
CA THR A 10 -6.98 15.30 1.53
C THR A 10 -8.41 14.86 1.85
N VAL A 11 -9.32 15.81 2.09
CA VAL A 11 -10.74 15.50 2.33
C VAL A 11 -11.38 14.84 1.12
N MET A 12 -11.09 15.34 -0.08
CA MET A 12 -11.59 14.74 -1.33
C MET A 12 -11.05 13.33 -1.54
N GLN A 13 -9.76 13.10 -1.34
CA GLN A 13 -9.15 11.78 -1.43
C GLN A 13 -9.81 10.79 -0.46
N ASN A 14 -10.03 11.18 0.79
CA ASN A 14 -10.68 10.33 1.79
C ASN A 14 -12.13 9.98 1.39
N LYS A 15 -12.89 10.94 0.87
CA LYS A 15 -14.25 10.68 0.37
C LYS A 15 -14.26 9.71 -0.81
N ILE A 16 -13.35 9.88 -1.76
CA ILE A 16 -13.22 8.97 -2.91
C ILE A 16 -12.83 7.58 -2.44
N GLN A 17 -11.87 7.44 -1.52
CA GLN A 17 -11.47 6.14 -0.96
C GLN A 17 -12.63 5.43 -0.27
N ASN A 18 -13.43 6.15 0.51
CA ASN A 18 -14.62 5.58 1.14
C ASN A 18 -15.62 5.08 0.08
N LEU A 19 -15.88 5.88 -0.94
CA LEU A 19 -16.79 5.50 -2.03
C LEU A 19 -16.29 4.27 -2.80
N VAL A 20 -15.00 4.19 -3.09
CA VAL A 20 -14.34 3.04 -3.73
C VAL A 20 -14.49 1.79 -2.87
N SER A 21 -14.25 1.91 -1.56
CA SER A 21 -14.42 0.83 -0.59
C SER A 21 -15.87 0.35 -0.51
N GLU A 22 -16.83 1.27 -0.39
CA GLU A 22 -18.26 0.97 -0.33
C GLU A 22 -18.78 0.26 -1.59
N LYS A 23 -18.24 0.63 -2.75
CA LYS A 23 -18.58 -0.01 -4.03
C LYS A 23 -17.88 -1.36 -4.24
N GLY A 24 -17.01 -1.78 -3.34
CA GLY A 24 -16.27 -3.04 -3.45
C GLY A 24 -15.24 -3.04 -4.59
N ILE A 25 -14.83 -1.87 -5.07
CA ILE A 25 -13.80 -1.75 -6.11
C ILE A 25 -12.44 -2.07 -5.50
N SER A 26 -11.67 -2.88 -6.20
CA SER A 26 -10.32 -3.26 -5.80
C SER A 26 -9.27 -2.53 -6.64
N ILE A 27 -8.06 -2.35 -6.10
CA ILE A 27 -6.97 -1.64 -6.77
C ILE A 27 -5.78 -2.59 -6.94
N GLU A 28 -5.24 -2.64 -8.16
CA GLU A 28 -3.95 -3.24 -8.43
C GLU A 28 -2.85 -2.20 -8.23
N CYS A 29 -1.83 -2.56 -7.46
CA CYS A 29 -0.68 -1.72 -7.17
C CYS A 29 0.58 -2.33 -7.80
N CYS A 30 1.39 -1.50 -8.45
CA CYS A 30 2.66 -1.90 -9.06
C CYS A 30 3.80 -1.09 -8.41
N PRO A 31 4.31 -1.52 -7.24
CA PRO A 31 5.17 -0.69 -6.40
C PRO A 31 6.42 -0.15 -7.10
N THR A 32 7.18 -0.99 -7.79
CA THR A 32 8.39 -0.56 -8.51
C THR A 32 8.08 0.39 -9.65
N SER A 33 7.05 0.11 -10.45
CA SER A 33 6.58 1.02 -11.50
C SER A 33 6.17 2.36 -10.91
N ASN A 34 5.39 2.35 -9.84
CA ASN A 34 4.93 3.57 -9.18
C ASN A 34 6.08 4.41 -8.60
N LEU A 35 7.16 3.80 -8.10
CA LEU A 35 8.35 4.53 -7.68
C LEU A 35 9.12 5.14 -8.85
N LYS A 36 9.26 4.40 -9.96
CA LYS A 36 10.07 4.83 -11.11
C LYS A 36 9.40 5.93 -11.93
N ILE A 37 8.10 5.90 -12.09
CA ILE A 37 7.35 6.84 -12.94
C ILE A 37 6.39 7.76 -12.18
N GLY A 38 6.16 7.51 -10.89
CA GLY A 38 5.29 8.31 -10.05
C GLY A 38 6.06 9.25 -9.11
N TYR A 39 5.31 9.99 -8.27
CA TYR A 39 5.86 10.88 -7.24
C TYR A 39 6.09 10.18 -5.89
N ILE A 40 6.31 8.87 -5.91
CA ILE A 40 6.57 8.08 -4.71
C ILE A 40 8.09 7.92 -4.59
N ASP A 41 8.67 8.43 -3.52
CA ASP A 41 10.12 8.44 -3.30
C ASP A 41 10.65 7.14 -2.68
N LYS A 42 9.81 6.46 -1.88
CA LYS A 42 10.17 5.25 -1.13
C LYS A 42 9.01 4.28 -1.05
N TYR A 43 9.30 2.97 -1.02
CA TYR A 43 8.28 1.93 -0.85
C TYR A 43 7.46 2.09 0.44
N GLU A 44 8.07 2.55 1.53
CA GLU A 44 7.39 2.84 2.80
C GLU A 44 6.34 3.96 2.71
N ASN A 45 6.44 4.82 1.68
CA ASN A 45 5.50 5.89 1.38
C ASN A 45 4.43 5.49 0.36
N HIS A 46 4.48 4.27 -0.14
CA HIS A 46 3.52 3.81 -1.13
C HIS A 46 2.08 3.86 -0.60
N PRO A 47 1.11 4.36 -1.37
CA PRO A 47 -0.31 4.46 -0.97
C PRO A 47 -0.93 3.14 -0.52
N LEU A 48 -0.50 2.01 -1.05
CA LEU A 48 -0.88 0.67 -0.59
C LEU A 48 -0.75 0.54 0.93
N ILE A 49 0.43 0.89 1.45
CA ILE A 49 0.76 0.74 2.88
C ILE A 49 0.12 1.85 3.72
N LYS A 50 0.11 3.08 3.18
CA LYS A 50 -0.29 4.26 3.97
C LYS A 50 -1.79 4.52 3.98
N LYS A 51 -2.49 4.20 2.89
CA LYS A 51 -3.86 4.66 2.68
C LYS A 51 -4.85 3.56 2.32
N PHE A 52 -4.54 2.75 1.30
CA PHE A 52 -5.53 1.84 0.73
C PHE A 52 -5.77 0.62 1.59
N TYR A 53 -4.69 -0.02 2.04
CA TYR A 53 -4.74 -1.24 2.84
C TYR A 53 -3.67 -1.21 3.95
N PRO A 54 -3.79 -0.31 4.95
CA PRO A 54 -2.79 -0.18 6.01
C PRO A 54 -2.66 -1.46 6.84
N ILE A 55 -1.41 -1.80 7.23
CA ILE A 55 -1.11 -2.98 8.05
C ILE A 55 -1.72 -2.88 9.46
N ASP A 56 -1.84 -1.65 9.98
CA ASP A 56 -2.37 -1.31 11.31
C ASP A 56 -3.78 -0.72 11.26
N ALA A 57 -4.52 -0.99 10.17
CA ALA A 57 -5.89 -0.54 10.05
C ALA A 57 -6.76 -1.05 11.20
N LYS A 58 -7.56 -0.16 11.78
CA LYS A 58 -8.52 -0.54 12.82
C LYS A 58 -9.59 -1.45 12.22
N PRO A 59 -10.18 -2.39 12.99
CA PRO A 59 -11.14 -3.38 12.50
C PRO A 59 -12.33 -2.81 11.71
N ASN A 60 -12.75 -1.59 12.02
CA ASN A 60 -13.90 -0.92 11.38
C ASN A 60 -13.48 0.23 10.44
N SER A 61 -12.19 0.37 10.13
CA SER A 61 -11.75 1.38 9.19
C SER A 61 -12.08 0.95 7.76
N PRO A 62 -12.55 1.87 6.90
CA PRO A 62 -12.70 1.58 5.48
C PRO A 62 -11.34 1.26 4.88
N PHE A 63 -11.26 0.19 4.11
CA PHE A 63 -10.07 -0.19 3.37
C PHE A 63 -10.44 -0.51 1.92
N ILE A 64 -9.50 -0.32 1.03
CA ILE A 64 -9.63 -0.73 -0.37
C ILE A 64 -8.86 -2.04 -0.53
N ARG A 65 -9.53 -3.08 -1.03
CA ARG A 65 -8.86 -4.34 -1.35
C ARG A 65 -7.80 -4.10 -2.41
N CYS A 66 -6.57 -4.48 -2.11
CA CYS A 66 -5.42 -4.27 -3.00
C CYS A 66 -4.74 -5.58 -3.35
N SER A 67 -4.19 -5.63 -4.54
CA SER A 67 -3.21 -6.62 -4.97
C SER A 67 -1.90 -5.97 -5.36
N ILE A 68 -0.84 -6.75 -5.44
CA ILE A 68 0.47 -6.33 -5.92
C ILE A 68 0.74 -7.01 -7.26
N ASN A 69 1.22 -6.24 -8.24
CA ASN A 69 1.63 -6.74 -9.53
C ASN A 69 2.94 -6.09 -9.98
N THR A 70 3.51 -6.53 -11.10
CA THR A 70 4.81 -6.09 -11.60
C THR A 70 4.74 -4.95 -12.59
N ASP A 71 3.58 -4.73 -13.24
CA ASP A 71 3.48 -3.96 -14.47
C ASP A 71 4.38 -4.57 -15.56
N ASP A 72 5.09 -3.80 -16.35
CA ASP A 72 6.01 -4.31 -17.36
C ASP A 72 7.31 -4.79 -16.72
N ARG A 73 7.47 -6.12 -16.63
CA ARG A 73 8.64 -6.77 -16.03
C ARG A 73 9.94 -6.46 -16.76
N GLY A 74 9.89 -6.32 -18.09
CA GLY A 74 11.05 -6.03 -18.91
C GLY A 74 11.56 -4.60 -18.71
N VAL A 75 10.64 -3.64 -18.64
CA VAL A 75 10.98 -2.22 -18.43
C VAL A 75 11.46 -1.93 -17.00
N PHE A 76 10.80 -2.53 -16.00
CA PHE A 76 11.08 -2.23 -14.59
C PHE A 76 12.07 -3.18 -13.93
N TYR A 77 12.52 -4.23 -14.62
CA TYR A 77 13.45 -5.23 -14.10
C TYR A 77 13.00 -5.79 -12.75
N THR A 78 11.76 -6.27 -12.68
CA THR A 78 11.16 -6.78 -11.46
C THR A 78 10.43 -8.10 -11.70
N SER A 79 10.13 -8.79 -10.61
CA SER A 79 9.29 -9.98 -10.58
C SER A 79 8.24 -9.86 -9.48
N LEU A 80 7.19 -10.67 -9.54
CA LEU A 80 6.16 -10.66 -8.51
C LEU A 80 6.75 -10.95 -7.12
N TYR A 81 7.71 -11.85 -7.03
CA TYR A 81 8.43 -12.14 -5.79
C TYR A 81 9.18 -10.92 -5.25
N GLU A 82 9.87 -10.18 -6.12
CA GLU A 82 10.57 -8.96 -5.74
C GLU A 82 9.62 -7.87 -5.26
N GLU A 83 8.49 -7.65 -5.93
CA GLU A 83 7.49 -6.66 -5.52
C GLU A 83 6.99 -6.92 -4.10
N TYR A 84 6.60 -8.15 -3.78
CA TYR A 84 6.20 -8.53 -2.43
C TYR A 84 7.34 -8.39 -1.42
N SER A 85 8.55 -8.77 -1.79
CA SER A 85 9.75 -8.67 -0.94
C SER A 85 10.10 -7.23 -0.61
N LEU A 86 10.00 -6.32 -1.59
CA LEU A 86 10.29 -4.90 -1.40
C LEU A 86 9.30 -4.24 -0.44
N ILE A 87 8.02 -4.57 -0.55
CA ILE A 87 7.00 -4.10 0.42
C ILE A 87 7.26 -4.68 1.82
N ALA A 88 7.58 -5.96 1.93
CA ALA A 88 7.90 -6.58 3.22
C ALA A 88 9.13 -5.94 3.85
N LEU A 89 10.19 -5.67 3.08
CA LEU A 89 11.40 -4.98 3.54
C LEU A 89 11.12 -3.54 3.97
N ALA A 90 10.26 -2.82 3.26
CA ALA A 90 9.85 -1.47 3.64
C ALA A 90 9.15 -1.47 5.01
N LEU A 91 8.26 -2.42 5.25
CA LEU A 91 7.60 -2.60 6.54
C LEU A 91 8.58 -3.02 7.65
N LYS A 92 9.53 -3.89 7.33
CA LYS A 92 10.57 -4.35 8.28
C LYS A 92 11.49 -3.22 8.73
N LYS A 93 11.76 -2.24 7.87
CA LYS A 93 12.60 -1.08 8.17
C LYS A 93 11.88 0.01 8.97
N LYS A 94 10.56 0.00 9.02
CA LYS A 94 9.80 1.01 9.78
C LYS A 94 10.14 0.95 11.27
N ARG A 95 10.38 2.12 11.84
CA ARG A 95 10.68 2.32 13.25
C ARG A 95 9.63 3.19 13.91
N ASP A 96 9.43 2.99 15.19
CA ASP A 96 8.66 3.90 16.03
C ASP A 96 9.46 5.21 16.20
N ASP A 97 8.82 6.35 15.99
CA ASP A 97 9.48 7.67 16.05
C ASP A 97 10.00 8.01 17.45
N LYS A 98 9.43 7.41 18.51
CA LYS A 98 9.78 7.70 19.90
C LYS A 98 10.82 6.73 20.45
N THR A 99 10.66 5.43 20.16
CA THR A 99 11.50 4.37 20.75
C THR A 99 12.59 3.90 19.81
N ASN A 100 12.49 4.22 18.50
CA ASN A 100 13.36 3.72 17.43
C ASN A 100 13.37 2.18 17.31
N GLU A 101 12.42 1.50 17.92
CA GLU A 101 12.24 0.06 17.80
C GLU A 101 11.49 -0.29 16.51
N ARG A 102 11.60 -1.55 16.08
CA ARG A 102 10.82 -2.03 14.93
C ARG A 102 9.33 -1.90 15.22
N LEU A 103 8.61 -1.26 14.29
CA LEU A 103 7.17 -1.05 14.42
C LEU A 103 6.38 -2.34 14.25
N TYR A 104 6.81 -3.23 13.35
CA TYR A 104 6.14 -4.50 13.05
C TYR A 104 7.11 -5.68 13.20
N ASN A 105 6.66 -6.77 13.81
CA ASN A 105 7.40 -8.02 13.85
C ASN A 105 7.24 -8.81 12.52
N ASP A 106 8.07 -9.83 12.34
CA ASP A 106 8.09 -10.60 11.09
C ASP A 106 6.77 -11.35 10.86
N GLU A 107 6.12 -11.86 11.90
CA GLU A 107 4.83 -12.55 11.81
C GLU A 107 3.72 -11.61 11.32
N THR A 108 3.64 -10.41 11.86
CA THR A 108 2.68 -9.38 11.42
C THR A 108 2.86 -9.02 9.96
N ILE A 109 4.11 -8.87 9.50
CA ILE A 109 4.44 -8.58 8.10
C ILE A 109 4.04 -9.73 7.20
N ILE A 110 4.37 -10.98 7.55
CA ILE A 110 4.02 -12.17 6.79
C ILE A 110 2.50 -12.31 6.66
N ASN A 111 1.77 -12.12 7.74
CA ASN A 111 0.31 -12.17 7.74
C ASN A 111 -0.31 -11.08 6.84
N TYR A 112 0.24 -9.88 6.88
CA TYR A 112 -0.19 -8.78 6.01
C TYR A 112 0.05 -9.08 4.52
N ILE A 113 1.25 -9.52 4.18
CA ILE A 113 1.62 -9.91 2.82
C ILE A 113 0.74 -11.05 2.30
N SER A 114 0.46 -12.03 3.16
CA SER A 114 -0.43 -13.16 2.82
C SER A 114 -1.86 -12.68 2.54
N LYS A 115 -2.37 -11.70 3.27
CA LYS A 115 -3.68 -11.10 3.01
C LYS A 115 -3.72 -10.40 1.65
N ILE A 116 -2.70 -9.63 1.29
CA ILE A 116 -2.61 -8.96 -0.02
C ILE A 116 -2.56 -10.00 -1.14
N ARG A 117 -1.78 -11.06 -0.97
CA ARG A 117 -1.73 -12.17 -1.94
C ARG A 117 -3.10 -12.85 -2.11
N ASN A 118 -3.80 -13.11 -1.01
CA ASN A 118 -5.14 -13.68 -1.05
C ASN A 118 -6.15 -12.75 -1.72
N ASN A 119 -6.04 -11.43 -1.49
CA ASN A 119 -6.83 -10.45 -2.23
C ASN A 119 -6.61 -10.58 -3.74
N ALA A 120 -5.37 -10.72 -4.20
CA ALA A 120 -5.06 -10.90 -5.62
C ALA A 120 -5.77 -12.13 -6.22
N LEU A 121 -5.83 -13.23 -5.50
CA LEU A 121 -6.55 -14.43 -5.93
C LEU A 121 -8.07 -14.20 -6.02
N LEU A 122 -8.63 -13.45 -5.09
CA LEU A 122 -10.06 -13.11 -5.08
C LEU A 122 -10.44 -12.07 -6.16
N MET A 123 -9.48 -11.25 -6.59
CA MET A 123 -9.67 -10.22 -7.61
C MET A 123 -9.53 -10.77 -9.05
N ALA A 124 -8.93 -11.95 -9.20
CA ALA A 124 -8.65 -12.54 -10.51
C ALA A 124 -9.91 -13.03 -11.27
N PHE A 125 -11.07 -13.11 -10.61
CA PHE A 125 -12.31 -13.64 -11.20
C PHE A 125 -13.53 -12.78 -10.84
#